data_3e7ba2c957a6112059a3f2e8fae13542
#
_entry.id   3e7ba2c957a6112059a3f2e8fae13542
#
_cell.length_a   1.000
_cell.length_b   1.000
_cell.length_c   1.000
_cell.angle_alpha   90.00
_cell.angle_beta   90.00
_cell.angle_gamma   90.00
#
_symmetry.space_group_name_H-M   'P 1'
#
loop_
_entity.id
_entity.type
_entity.pdbx_description
1 polymer ?
#
loop_
_entity_poly.entity_id
_entity_poly.type
_entity_poly.pdbx_seq_one_letter_code
_entity_poly.pdbx_strand_id
1 'polypeptide(L)'
;MRNYFSKTMASCALAIVCLSSVARAQAPAPGAQAAPPAPVSNVVANPTYATIPLEIMVNRPAAEVWKRVGKYCDIGEWLGIACTITSGKDGEVGAVRSVAGEVLVGRTELSYTYTQPVRANRPYNLYHGTIEARPVTATTSKLVYTLMFDNSMLADDAARERDKAQRTTQFTRALENMKILAEGGALPPATPRGGGQRQ
;
A
#
# COMPACT_ATOMS: atom_id res chain seq x y z
N MET A 1 -86.13 -47.94 -37.71
CA MET A 1 -86.42 -48.42 -36.34
C MET A 1 -85.57 -47.53 -35.37
N ARG A 2 -86.18 -46.55 -34.78
CA ARG A 2 -86.62 -46.51 -33.35
C ARG A 2 -85.48 -46.95 -32.37
N ASN A 3 -84.94 -46.20 -31.42
CA ASN A 3 -85.50 -45.43 -30.33
C ASN A 3 -84.34 -44.63 -29.71
N TYR A 4 -84.50 -43.39 -29.33
CA TYR A 4 -84.88 -42.69 -28.11
C TYR A 4 -84.12 -43.10 -26.87
N PHE A 5 -83.63 -42.10 -26.22
CA PHE A 5 -83.62 -41.65 -24.81
C PHE A 5 -82.22 -41.18 -24.39
N SER A 6 -81.96 -40.23 -23.62
CA SER A 6 -82.68 -39.17 -22.92
C SER A 6 -81.62 -38.35 -22.14
N LYS A 7 -81.91 -37.11 -21.94
CA LYS A 7 -81.18 -36.11 -21.20
C LYS A 7 -80.69 -36.55 -19.82
N THR A 8 -79.53 -36.07 -19.39
CA THR A 8 -79.45 -35.36 -18.10
C THR A 8 -78.24 -34.41 -18.09
N MET A 9 -78.59 -33.15 -17.79
CA MET A 9 -77.61 -32.10 -17.43
C MET A 9 -77.05 -32.39 -16.05
N ALA A 10 -75.78 -32.31 -15.90
CA ALA A 10 -75.11 -32.10 -14.61
C ALA A 10 -74.14 -30.94 -14.70
N SER A 11 -74.54 -29.81 -14.14
CA SER A 11 -73.67 -28.65 -13.92
C SER A 11 -72.63 -29.01 -12.83
N CYS A 12 -71.40 -29.05 -13.26
CA CYS A 12 -70.27 -29.03 -12.28
C CYS A 12 -69.68 -27.62 -12.24
N ALA A 13 -69.94 -26.95 -11.11
CA ALA A 13 -69.35 -25.69 -10.77
C ALA A 13 -67.82 -25.92 -10.49
N LEU A 14 -66.96 -25.33 -11.31
CA LEU A 14 -65.53 -25.33 -11.06
C LEU A 14 -65.23 -24.25 -10.00
N ALA A 15 -64.97 -24.67 -8.80
CA ALA A 15 -64.41 -23.82 -7.76
C ALA A 15 -62.91 -23.66 -7.99
N ILE A 16 -62.49 -22.48 -8.47
CA ILE A 16 -61.07 -22.09 -8.59
C ILE A 16 -60.58 -21.76 -7.19
N VAL A 17 -59.86 -22.67 -6.57
CA VAL A 17 -59.11 -22.39 -5.34
C VAL A 17 -57.79 -21.69 -5.70
N CYS A 18 -57.76 -20.37 -5.58
CA CYS A 18 -56.50 -19.60 -5.64
C CYS A 18 -55.67 -19.93 -4.42
N LEU A 19 -54.72 -20.81 -4.56
CA LEU A 19 -53.60 -21.00 -3.57
C LEU A 19 -52.67 -19.82 -3.70
N SER A 20 -52.85 -18.81 -2.85
CA SER A 20 -51.89 -17.73 -2.64
C SER A 20 -50.71 -18.30 -1.86
N SER A 21 -49.67 -18.68 -2.59
CA SER A 21 -48.34 -19.01 -2.00
C SER A 21 -47.73 -17.75 -1.41
N VAL A 22 -47.91 -17.55 -0.14
CA VAL A 22 -47.19 -16.53 0.63
C VAL A 22 -45.73 -16.97 0.69
N ALA A 23 -44.89 -16.41 -0.18
CA ALA A 23 -43.44 -16.56 -0.08
C ALA A 23 -43.01 -15.92 1.26
N ARG A 24 -42.78 -16.77 2.24
CA ARG A 24 -42.17 -16.35 3.51
C ARG A 24 -40.71 -16.03 3.18
N ALA A 25 -40.37 -14.75 3.14
CA ALA A 25 -39.00 -14.30 3.15
C ALA A 25 -38.38 -14.82 4.46
N GLN A 26 -37.53 -15.84 4.37
CA GLN A 26 -36.69 -16.28 5.46
C GLN A 26 -35.75 -15.13 5.82
N ALA A 27 -35.91 -14.60 7.03
CA ALA A 27 -34.92 -13.70 7.59
C ALA A 27 -33.56 -14.39 7.61
N PRO A 28 -32.46 -13.71 7.22
CA PRO A 28 -31.13 -14.30 7.30
C PRO A 28 -30.84 -14.72 8.73
N ALA A 29 -30.33 -15.93 8.90
CA ALA A 29 -29.97 -16.47 10.22
C ALA A 29 -28.99 -15.51 10.92
N PRO A 30 -29.21 -15.16 12.20
CA PRO A 30 -28.27 -14.32 12.95
C PRO A 30 -26.99 -15.15 13.15
N GLY A 31 -25.89 -14.75 12.50
CA GLY A 31 -24.59 -15.35 12.67
C GLY A 31 -23.77 -15.68 11.40
N ALA A 32 -24.27 -15.34 10.21
CA ALA A 32 -23.41 -15.39 9.04
C ALA A 32 -22.31 -14.31 9.15
N GLN A 33 -21.18 -14.65 9.78
CA GLN A 33 -19.98 -13.84 9.70
C GLN A 33 -19.62 -13.67 8.22
N ALA A 34 -19.50 -12.41 7.78
CA ALA A 34 -19.00 -12.13 6.44
C ALA A 34 -17.68 -12.90 6.25
N ALA A 35 -17.58 -13.61 5.15
CA ALA A 35 -16.32 -14.30 4.79
C ALA A 35 -15.17 -13.27 4.85
N PRO A 36 -14.00 -13.64 5.39
CA PRO A 36 -12.85 -12.75 5.38
C PRO A 36 -12.59 -12.27 3.95
N PRO A 37 -12.21 -11.00 3.77
CA PRO A 37 -11.89 -10.49 2.45
C PRO A 37 -10.83 -11.38 1.81
N ALA A 38 -11.00 -11.68 0.53
CA ALA A 38 -10.03 -12.46 -0.22
C ALA A 38 -8.64 -11.83 -0.09
N PRO A 39 -7.57 -12.64 0.06
CA PRO A 39 -6.22 -12.12 0.16
C PRO A 39 -5.90 -11.27 -1.06
N VAL A 40 -5.35 -10.07 -0.83
CA VAL A 40 -4.92 -9.18 -1.91
C VAL A 40 -3.75 -9.83 -2.64
N SER A 41 -3.91 -10.07 -3.94
CA SER A 41 -2.84 -10.63 -4.75
C SER A 41 -1.77 -9.57 -5.02
N ASN A 42 -0.50 -9.93 -4.84
CA ASN A 42 0.63 -9.13 -5.27
C ASN A 42 1.00 -9.36 -6.76
N VAL A 43 0.24 -10.21 -7.46
CA VAL A 43 0.48 -10.47 -8.88
C VAL A 43 -0.11 -9.35 -9.72
N VAL A 44 0.72 -8.74 -10.55
CA VAL A 44 0.34 -7.74 -11.54
C VAL A 44 0.43 -8.40 -12.92
N ALA A 45 -0.62 -8.30 -13.73
CA ALA A 45 -0.71 -9.04 -15.00
C ALA A 45 0.36 -8.62 -16.02
N ASN A 46 0.64 -7.35 -16.14
CA ASN A 46 1.63 -6.80 -17.08
C ASN A 46 2.40 -5.67 -16.38
N PRO A 47 3.32 -5.99 -15.46
CA PRO A 47 4.01 -4.97 -14.69
C PRO A 47 5.00 -4.18 -15.53
N THR A 48 5.17 -2.91 -15.21
CA THR A 48 6.26 -2.07 -15.68
C THR A 48 7.05 -1.61 -14.47
N TYR A 49 8.14 -2.32 -14.17
CA TYR A 49 8.94 -2.02 -13.00
C TYR A 49 9.87 -0.85 -13.23
N ALA A 50 9.81 0.12 -12.31
CA ALA A 50 10.78 1.19 -12.19
C ALA A 50 11.70 0.91 -11.00
N THR A 51 13.02 1.09 -11.21
CA THR A 51 14.02 1.05 -10.14
C THR A 51 14.74 2.39 -10.11
N ILE A 52 14.89 2.95 -8.90
CA ILE A 52 15.58 4.21 -8.67
C ILE A 52 16.69 3.95 -7.64
N PRO A 53 17.93 3.67 -8.08
CA PRO A 53 19.07 3.59 -7.19
C PRO A 53 19.62 4.99 -6.92
N LEU A 54 19.78 5.33 -5.64
CA LEU A 54 20.34 6.60 -5.18
C LEU A 54 21.44 6.33 -4.16
N GLU A 55 22.48 7.15 -4.16
CA GLU A 55 23.55 7.05 -3.17
C GLU A 55 24.19 8.39 -2.88
N ILE A 56 24.74 8.54 -1.68
CA ILE A 56 25.49 9.72 -1.26
C ILE A 56 26.61 9.34 -0.29
N MET A 57 27.78 9.93 -0.46
CA MET A 57 28.92 9.76 0.47
C MET A 57 28.68 10.55 1.76
N VAL A 58 29.03 9.93 2.89
CA VAL A 58 28.93 10.49 4.25
C VAL A 58 30.29 10.37 4.93
N ASN A 59 30.77 11.45 5.52
CA ASN A 59 32.07 11.52 6.22
C ASN A 59 31.95 11.03 7.68
N ARG A 60 31.38 9.85 7.86
CA ARG A 60 31.20 9.16 9.13
C ARG A 60 31.24 7.64 8.92
N PRO A 61 31.65 6.85 9.93
CA PRO A 61 31.53 5.40 9.89
C PRO A 61 30.08 4.96 9.71
N ALA A 62 29.83 3.89 8.96
CA ALA A 62 28.49 3.41 8.65
C ALA A 62 27.61 3.13 9.89
N ALA A 63 28.21 2.59 10.95
CA ALA A 63 27.49 2.33 12.22
C ALA A 63 27.01 3.62 12.90
N GLU A 64 27.82 4.69 12.87
CA GLU A 64 27.42 6.00 13.40
C GLU A 64 26.30 6.62 12.56
N VAL A 65 26.43 6.55 11.22
CA VAL A 65 25.38 7.01 10.31
C VAL A 65 24.07 6.28 10.58
N TRP A 66 24.12 4.94 10.67
CA TRP A 66 22.93 4.14 10.91
C TRP A 66 22.28 4.42 12.26
N LYS A 67 23.09 4.58 13.31
CA LYS A 67 22.61 4.96 14.63
C LYS A 67 21.83 6.28 14.62
N ARG A 68 22.23 7.22 13.75
CA ARG A 68 21.62 8.57 13.69
C ARG A 68 20.38 8.66 12.83
N VAL A 69 20.32 7.92 11.69
CA VAL A 69 19.26 8.09 10.69
C VAL A 69 18.58 6.79 10.25
N GLY A 70 18.95 5.66 10.87
CA GLY A 70 18.52 4.32 10.46
C GLY A 70 17.35 3.71 11.25
N LYS A 71 16.79 4.38 12.25
CA LYS A 71 15.58 3.89 12.92
C LYS A 71 14.39 4.01 11.98
N TYR A 72 13.41 3.13 12.17
CA TYR A 72 12.32 3.02 11.20
C TYR A 72 11.46 4.28 11.09
N CYS A 73 11.32 5.05 12.17
CA CYS A 73 10.62 6.35 12.16
C CYS A 73 11.53 7.59 12.05
N ASP A 74 12.84 7.44 11.89
CA ASP A 74 13.73 8.58 11.59
C ASP A 74 13.37 9.25 10.24
N ILE A 75 12.62 8.57 9.38
CA ILE A 75 12.00 9.14 8.18
C ILE A 75 11.20 10.41 8.47
N GLY A 76 10.63 10.52 9.63
CA GLY A 76 9.91 11.71 10.07
C GLY A 76 10.79 12.95 10.05
N GLU A 77 12.04 12.83 10.49
CA GLU A 77 12.99 13.93 10.53
C GLU A 77 13.53 14.27 9.13
N TRP A 78 14.10 13.29 8.42
CA TRP A 78 14.76 13.57 7.16
C TRP A 78 13.81 13.80 5.95
N LEU A 79 12.53 13.41 6.03
CA LEU A 79 11.48 13.81 5.08
C LEU A 79 10.61 14.97 5.56
N GLY A 80 10.72 15.38 6.82
CA GLY A 80 9.86 16.41 7.41
C GLY A 80 8.39 16.02 7.46
N ILE A 81 8.09 14.78 7.86
CA ILE A 81 6.73 14.23 7.95
C ILE A 81 6.49 13.57 9.30
N ALA A 82 5.25 13.52 9.77
CA ALA A 82 4.93 12.78 10.99
C ALA A 82 5.13 11.26 10.78
N CYS A 83 5.80 10.60 11.74
CA CYS A 83 5.96 9.15 11.76
C CYS A 83 5.73 8.59 13.17
N THR A 84 4.90 7.54 13.25
CA THR A 84 4.68 6.74 14.46
C THR A 84 4.58 5.28 14.09
N ILE A 85 4.94 4.38 14.99
CA ILE A 85 4.68 2.94 14.82
C ILE A 85 3.22 2.68 15.17
N THR A 86 2.47 2.17 14.21
CA THR A 86 1.02 1.91 14.35
C THR A 86 0.71 0.45 14.65
N SER A 87 1.67 -0.47 14.42
CA SER A 87 1.55 -1.88 14.74
C SER A 87 2.92 -2.52 14.85
N GLY A 88 3.04 -3.56 15.66
CA GLY A 88 4.31 -4.24 15.92
C GLY A 88 5.25 -3.41 16.81
N LYS A 89 6.53 -3.79 16.85
CA LYS A 89 7.54 -3.12 17.65
C LYS A 89 8.58 -2.47 16.75
N ASP A 90 8.98 -1.25 17.09
CA ASP A 90 9.94 -0.47 16.30
C ASP A 90 11.22 -1.26 15.99
N GLY A 91 11.57 -1.27 14.70
CA GLY A 91 12.75 -1.98 14.21
C GLY A 91 12.61 -3.51 14.11
N GLU A 92 11.49 -4.12 14.41
CA GLU A 92 11.23 -5.54 14.18
C GLU A 92 10.52 -5.77 12.83
N VAL A 93 10.85 -6.87 12.14
CA VAL A 93 10.15 -7.26 10.91
C VAL A 93 8.66 -7.45 11.21
N GLY A 94 7.81 -6.88 10.39
CA GLY A 94 6.36 -6.80 10.60
C GLY A 94 5.89 -5.50 11.25
N ALA A 95 6.80 -4.65 11.77
CA ALA A 95 6.42 -3.32 12.27
C ALA A 95 5.81 -2.47 11.16
N VAL A 96 4.74 -1.75 11.48
CA VAL A 96 4.04 -0.85 10.57
C VAL A 96 4.19 0.58 11.04
N ARG A 97 4.60 1.48 10.15
CA ARG A 97 4.65 2.93 10.43
C ARG A 97 3.51 3.70 9.74
N SER A 98 3.13 4.83 10.31
CA SER A 98 2.03 5.67 9.82
C SER A 98 2.26 6.25 8.41
N VAL A 99 3.52 6.32 7.98
CA VAL A 99 3.90 6.77 6.63
C VAL A 99 3.42 5.77 5.60
N ALA A 100 2.36 6.09 4.89
CA ALA A 100 1.70 5.23 3.89
C ALA A 100 1.37 3.79 4.36
N GLY A 101 1.36 3.52 5.67
CA GLY A 101 1.16 2.18 6.23
C GLY A 101 2.27 1.21 5.85
N GLU A 102 3.49 1.69 5.75
CA GLU A 102 4.65 0.90 5.36
C GLU A 102 4.96 -0.18 6.37
N VAL A 103 5.23 -1.39 5.87
CA VAL A 103 5.57 -2.58 6.66
C VAL A 103 7.06 -2.85 6.52
N LEU A 104 7.77 -3.00 7.63
CA LEU A 104 9.15 -3.45 7.66
C LEU A 104 9.21 -4.94 7.27
N VAL A 105 9.80 -5.26 6.13
CA VAL A 105 9.81 -6.65 5.60
C VAL A 105 11.18 -7.31 5.62
N GLY A 106 12.23 -6.55 5.91
CA GLY A 106 13.59 -7.09 6.05
C GLY A 106 14.51 -6.10 6.72
N ARG A 107 15.52 -6.61 7.42
CA ARG A 107 16.57 -5.78 8.03
C ARG A 107 17.87 -6.53 8.18
N THR A 108 18.97 -5.78 8.17
CA THR A 108 20.28 -6.21 8.64
C THR A 108 20.73 -5.28 9.77
N GLU A 109 22.00 -5.39 10.18
CA GLU A 109 22.57 -4.46 11.16
C GLU A 109 22.54 -3.01 10.66
N LEU A 110 22.79 -2.76 9.38
CA LEU A 110 22.95 -1.43 8.78
C LEU A 110 21.97 -1.17 7.61
N SER A 111 20.86 -1.88 7.54
CA SER A 111 19.86 -1.69 6.51
C SER A 111 18.47 -2.10 6.96
N TYR A 112 17.47 -1.58 6.28
CA TYR A 112 16.13 -2.14 6.29
C TYR A 112 15.44 -2.02 4.92
N THR A 113 14.48 -2.92 4.71
CA THR A 113 13.58 -2.91 3.55
C THR A 113 12.15 -2.83 4.04
N TYR A 114 11.35 -2.01 3.39
CA TYR A 114 9.93 -1.86 3.66
C TYR A 114 9.12 -2.01 2.37
N THR A 115 7.84 -2.34 2.54
CA THR A 115 6.85 -2.37 1.47
C THR A 115 5.63 -1.52 1.83
N GLN A 116 4.93 -1.02 0.82
CA GLN A 116 3.63 -0.39 1.02
C GLN A 116 2.51 -1.37 0.68
N PRO A 117 1.42 -1.41 1.46
CA PRO A 117 0.25 -2.21 1.12
C PRO A 117 -0.37 -1.71 -0.19
N VAL A 118 -0.89 -2.63 -0.98
CA VAL A 118 -1.65 -2.30 -2.18
C VAL A 118 -2.86 -1.46 -1.79
N ARG A 119 -3.05 -0.35 -2.47
CA ARG A 119 -4.19 0.56 -2.26
C ARG A 119 -4.80 0.94 -3.60
N ALA A 120 -6.12 0.94 -3.66
CA ALA A 120 -6.83 1.47 -4.83
C ALA A 120 -6.44 2.94 -5.10
N ASN A 121 -6.42 3.31 -6.37
CA ASN A 121 -6.17 4.68 -6.84
C ASN A 121 -4.76 5.23 -6.54
N ARG A 122 -3.76 4.36 -6.32
CA ARG A 122 -2.36 4.77 -6.32
C ARG A 122 -1.76 4.63 -7.71
N PRO A 123 -0.86 5.55 -8.13
CA PRO A 123 -0.19 5.47 -9.43
C PRO A 123 0.98 4.49 -9.42
N TYR A 124 0.99 3.51 -8.50
CA TYR A 124 2.01 2.48 -8.35
C TYR A 124 1.49 1.30 -7.54
N ASN A 125 2.12 0.14 -7.76
CA ASN A 125 1.95 -1.10 -7.01
C ASN A 125 3.30 -1.65 -6.56
N LEU A 126 3.30 -2.68 -5.72
CA LEU A 126 4.50 -3.43 -5.31
C LEU A 126 5.65 -2.52 -4.86
N TYR A 127 5.32 -1.47 -4.13
CA TYR A 127 6.30 -0.47 -3.72
C TYR A 127 7.20 -1.01 -2.61
N HIS A 128 8.50 -1.00 -2.87
CA HIS A 128 9.54 -1.36 -1.92
C HIS A 128 10.59 -0.26 -1.85
N GLY A 129 11.09 -0.03 -0.65
CA GLY A 129 12.24 0.83 -0.44
C GLY A 129 13.26 0.15 0.45
N THR A 130 14.53 0.17 0.05
CA THR A 130 15.64 -0.31 0.86
C THR A 130 16.59 0.83 1.15
N ILE A 131 16.92 1.01 2.43
CA ILE A 131 17.93 1.97 2.90
C ILE A 131 19.06 1.20 3.55
N GLU A 132 20.28 1.58 3.25
CA GLU A 132 21.51 0.96 3.76
C GLU A 132 22.57 2.01 4.06
N ALA A 133 23.30 1.84 5.16
CA ALA A 133 24.56 2.53 5.41
C ALA A 133 25.72 1.55 5.12
N ARG A 134 26.41 1.75 3.99
CA ARG A 134 27.46 0.86 3.51
C ARG A 134 28.85 1.41 3.89
N PRO A 135 29.67 0.65 4.61
CA PRO A 135 31.05 1.06 4.89
C PRO A 135 31.87 1.25 3.62
N VAL A 136 32.67 2.32 3.57
CA VAL A 136 33.65 2.57 2.48
C VAL A 136 35.07 2.55 3.04
N THR A 137 35.30 3.27 4.13
CA THR A 137 36.54 3.25 4.92
C THR A 137 36.21 3.19 6.41
N ALA A 138 37.20 3.21 7.26
CA ALA A 138 36.98 3.29 8.72
C ALA A 138 36.26 4.58 9.15
N THR A 139 36.32 5.65 8.35
CA THR A 139 35.78 6.97 8.70
C THR A 139 34.73 7.49 7.73
N THR A 140 34.46 6.78 6.65
CA THR A 140 33.50 7.18 5.62
C THR A 140 32.57 6.03 5.26
N SER A 141 31.37 6.38 4.87
CA SER A 141 30.36 5.43 4.41
C SER A 141 29.57 6.00 3.23
N LYS A 142 28.69 5.20 2.70
CA LYS A 142 27.76 5.57 1.67
C LYS A 142 26.35 5.24 2.16
N LEU A 143 25.45 6.22 2.14
CA LEU A 143 24.01 5.95 2.25
C LEU A 143 23.50 5.55 0.86
N VAL A 144 22.82 4.43 0.79
CA VAL A 144 22.20 3.89 -0.42
C VAL A 144 20.69 3.82 -0.19
N TYR A 145 19.91 4.34 -1.13
CA TYR A 145 18.46 4.24 -1.10
C TYR A 145 17.97 3.71 -2.44
N THR A 146 17.43 2.50 -2.45
CA THR A 146 16.88 1.89 -3.65
C THR A 146 15.36 1.82 -3.54
N LEU A 147 14.66 2.39 -4.50
CA LEU A 147 13.22 2.25 -4.66
C LEU A 147 12.93 1.31 -5.81
N MET A 148 11.94 0.43 -5.64
CA MET A 148 11.40 -0.41 -6.70
C MET A 148 9.87 -0.41 -6.59
N PHE A 149 9.19 -0.23 -7.71
CA PHE A 149 7.73 -0.26 -7.78
C PHE A 149 7.26 -0.56 -9.21
N ASP A 150 6.03 -1.04 -9.33
CA ASP A 150 5.33 -1.14 -10.59
C ASP A 150 4.53 0.13 -10.85
N ASN A 151 4.67 0.73 -12.02
CA ASN A 151 3.93 1.91 -12.45
C ASN A 151 3.14 1.70 -13.76
N SER A 152 2.80 0.43 -14.07
CA SER A 152 2.05 0.04 -15.26
C SER A 152 0.69 0.71 -15.40
N MET A 153 0.11 1.21 -14.30
CA MET A 153 -1.18 1.93 -14.28
C MET A 153 -1.07 3.38 -14.76
N LEU A 154 0.13 3.91 -14.99
CA LEU A 154 0.29 5.23 -15.60
C LEU A 154 0.02 5.16 -17.12
N ALA A 155 -0.56 6.22 -17.64
CA ALA A 155 -1.14 6.24 -19.01
C ALA A 155 -0.13 5.92 -20.12
N ASP A 156 1.11 6.39 -19.98
CA ASP A 156 2.12 6.27 -21.03
C ASP A 156 3.55 6.34 -20.46
N ASP A 157 4.55 6.11 -21.31
CA ASP A 157 5.96 6.16 -20.93
C ASP A 157 6.37 7.55 -20.43
N ALA A 158 5.83 8.62 -21.02
CA ALA A 158 6.14 9.97 -20.57
C ALA A 158 5.63 10.24 -19.15
N ALA A 159 4.46 9.70 -18.78
CA ALA A 159 3.94 9.76 -17.42
C ALA A 159 4.81 8.94 -16.45
N ARG A 160 5.27 7.76 -16.86
CA ARG A 160 6.16 6.91 -16.07
C ARG A 160 7.51 7.59 -15.82
N GLU A 161 8.10 8.20 -16.83
CA GLU A 161 9.37 8.92 -16.69
C GLU A 161 9.23 10.18 -15.80
N ARG A 162 8.13 10.92 -15.91
CA ARG A 162 7.85 12.06 -15.00
C ARG A 162 7.72 11.61 -13.54
N ASP A 163 6.99 10.53 -13.27
CA ASP A 163 6.85 9.96 -11.92
C ASP A 163 8.21 9.54 -11.36
N LYS A 164 9.02 8.83 -12.17
CA LYS A 164 10.37 8.43 -11.80
C LYS A 164 11.27 9.63 -11.50
N ALA A 165 11.27 10.65 -12.35
CA ALA A 165 12.08 11.88 -12.16
C ALA A 165 11.66 12.63 -10.88
N GLN A 166 10.36 12.74 -10.61
CA GLN A 166 9.84 13.37 -9.40
C GLN A 166 10.28 12.62 -8.14
N ARG A 167 10.20 11.30 -8.13
CA ARG A 167 10.67 10.46 -7.01
C ARG A 167 12.17 10.56 -6.84
N THR A 168 12.93 10.53 -7.94
CA THR A 168 14.39 10.72 -7.91
C THR A 168 14.74 12.02 -7.19
N THR A 169 14.13 13.13 -7.58
CA THR A 169 14.36 14.44 -6.93
C THR A 169 14.01 14.41 -5.44
N GLN A 170 12.84 13.85 -5.09
CA GLN A 170 12.39 13.78 -3.71
C GLN A 170 13.35 12.97 -2.82
N PHE A 171 13.78 11.81 -3.29
CA PHE A 171 14.61 10.90 -2.48
C PHE A 171 16.11 11.26 -2.53
N THR A 172 16.59 11.96 -3.56
CA THR A 172 17.90 12.62 -3.53
C THR A 172 17.95 13.62 -2.39
N ARG A 173 16.94 14.48 -2.26
CA ARG A 173 16.85 15.43 -1.15
C ARG A 173 16.75 14.74 0.22
N ALA A 174 16.05 13.60 0.28
CA ALA A 174 16.01 12.80 1.52
C ALA A 174 17.41 12.31 1.93
N LEU A 175 18.20 11.79 0.97
CA LEU A 175 19.59 11.38 1.23
C LEU A 175 20.48 12.55 1.64
N GLU A 176 20.32 13.71 1.04
CA GLU A 176 21.04 14.93 1.44
C GLU A 176 20.71 15.32 2.89
N ASN A 177 19.43 15.27 3.28
CA ASN A 177 19.01 15.51 4.65
C ASN A 177 19.58 14.47 5.62
N MET A 178 19.54 13.19 5.25
CA MET A 178 20.15 12.12 6.05
C MET A 178 21.66 12.35 6.25
N LYS A 179 22.38 12.75 5.20
CA LYS A 179 23.81 13.11 5.26
C LYS A 179 24.05 14.26 6.22
N ILE A 180 23.31 15.36 6.11
CA ILE A 180 23.43 16.52 7.01
C ILE A 180 23.29 16.08 8.47
N LEU A 181 22.24 15.31 8.77
CA LEU A 181 21.98 14.81 10.12
C LEU A 181 23.09 13.87 10.62
N ALA A 182 23.52 12.94 9.76
CA ALA A 182 24.57 11.97 10.10
C ALA A 182 25.92 12.62 10.37
N GLU A 183 26.22 13.73 9.69
CA GLU A 183 27.45 14.52 9.87
C GLU A 183 27.35 15.52 11.05
N GLY A 184 26.24 15.54 11.78
CA GLY A 184 26.01 16.39 12.95
C GLY A 184 25.43 17.77 12.65
N GLY A 185 24.98 18.01 11.44
CA GLY A 185 24.27 19.22 11.05
C GLY A 185 22.81 19.24 11.48
N ALA A 186 22.17 20.37 11.30
CA ALA A 186 20.73 20.56 11.50
C ALA A 186 20.05 20.85 10.17
N LEU A 187 18.85 20.30 9.99
CA LEU A 187 18.04 20.60 8.81
C LEU A 187 17.45 22.01 8.91
N PRO A 188 17.30 22.72 7.79
CA PRO A 188 16.57 23.98 7.79
C PRO A 188 15.14 23.74 8.28
N PRO A 189 14.49 24.74 8.91
CA PRO A 189 13.10 24.63 9.30
C PRO A 189 12.25 24.16 8.14
N ALA A 190 11.34 23.20 8.39
CA ALA A 190 10.43 22.72 7.38
C ALA A 190 9.64 23.91 6.82
N THR A 191 9.83 24.24 5.55
CA THR A 191 9.00 25.23 4.89
C THR A 191 7.55 24.71 4.96
N PRO A 192 6.60 25.47 5.52
CA PRO A 192 5.20 25.06 5.51
C PRO A 192 4.82 24.69 4.09
N ARG A 193 4.44 23.45 3.84
CA ARG A 193 3.88 23.06 2.54
C ARG A 193 2.64 23.90 2.37
N GLY A 194 2.72 24.88 1.46
CA GLY A 194 1.56 25.68 1.09
C GLY A 194 0.40 24.70 0.86
N GLY A 195 -0.71 24.93 1.56
CA GLY A 195 -1.89 24.08 1.49
C GLY A 195 -2.37 23.99 0.05
N GLY A 196 -1.87 23.01 -0.68
CA GLY A 196 -2.41 22.62 -1.96
C GLY A 196 -3.83 22.17 -1.73
N GLN A 197 -4.75 23.00 -2.16
CA GLN A 197 -6.18 22.76 -2.19
C GLN A 197 -6.42 21.36 -2.74
N ARG A 198 -7.09 20.53 -1.93
CA ARG A 198 -7.75 19.33 -2.42
C ARG A 198 -8.92 19.81 -3.29
N GLN A 199 -8.81 19.65 -4.56
CA GLN A 199 -9.94 19.57 -5.47
C GLN A 199 -10.14 18.12 -5.86
#